data_2444ca38572a029099936047e9ccb522
#
_entry.id   2444ca38572a029099936047e9ccb522
#
_cell.length_a   1.000
_cell.length_b   1.000
_cell.length_c   1.000
_cell.angle_alpha   90.00
_cell.angle_beta   90.00
_cell.angle_gamma   90.00
#
_symmetry.space_group_name_H-M   'P 1'
#
loop_
_entity.id
_entity.type
_entity.pdbx_description
1 polymer ?
#
loop_
_entity_poly.entity_id
_entity_poly.type
_entity_poly.pdbx_seq_one_letter_code
_entity_poly.pdbx_strand_id
1 'polypeptide(L)'
;MRKKLIYSTVILSFLAISYYTVGLSIGDTNHPLINKVKSIVPNKAKQMLKDTLYSFDTKTKVSAIPKKLQDTMPAIVSPKILEELKEKERQLKDKDKQLADLENENKRLDAEWKRKYDQLKYENVLEKIDKQKIFPFKFRENRLEGINEASPLYNFKGKRAEKIGDTNVEIQTFESPVHGHLGPRAYLEYYNNNLFLIAGNGLLLHMPIKNIAEAWRNPQGNNLLGTKIQTNFSDIAGKDYLKKQNPFPTEKKILVTDLLAKKGKLYIAYVKRNIRQTSQDSEGGCFDMSVLRANLDLDKMVFEEFFSTNECQPLSLGAEGGKLSDFTGNKILLTIGDYSAYEIQWQRFGRKNNGPQEAKVLTGKIISINEDTKEYKILSMGHRNPQGLFYDKENKTIFSTEHGPNGGDEINVNINPEDGKIKNYGWGISSYGEHYGFIPGCDCMHEQYKSSPLHKSHKDYGFIEPLKDFTPAIGISEIIKTEQFINIPDKKILYVAAMGHDSQIEEGDQSIHQFVLNADLTIEKHNVLPIGERIRSMIYVKELDKILLVMETLSSIGILGKAN
;
A
#
# COMPACT_ATOMS: atom_id res chain seq x y z
N MET A 1 -25.29 31.18 -62.77
CA MET A 1 -24.64 32.09 -61.80
C MET A 1 -25.09 31.89 -60.34
N ARG A 2 -26.39 31.83 -59.99
CA ARG A 2 -26.84 31.68 -58.58
C ARG A 2 -26.29 30.43 -57.83
N LYS A 3 -26.16 29.28 -58.47
CA LYS A 3 -25.60 28.08 -57.81
C LYS A 3 -24.11 28.22 -57.47
N LYS A 4 -23.29 28.87 -58.29
CA LYS A 4 -21.87 29.11 -57.98
C LYS A 4 -21.67 30.08 -56.83
N LEU A 5 -22.60 31.07 -56.70
CA LEU A 5 -22.54 32.05 -55.59
C LEU A 5 -22.91 31.42 -54.25
N ILE A 6 -23.87 30.49 -54.23
CA ILE A 6 -24.26 29.76 -52.99
C ILE A 6 -23.14 28.84 -52.53
N TYR A 7 -22.49 28.13 -53.45
CA TYR A 7 -21.37 27.23 -53.12
C TYR A 7 -20.14 27.98 -52.61
N SER A 8 -19.79 29.13 -53.23
CA SER A 8 -18.67 29.93 -52.71
C SER A 8 -18.97 30.53 -51.32
N THR A 9 -20.22 30.85 -51.02
CA THR A 9 -20.63 31.37 -49.70
C THR A 9 -20.57 30.27 -48.63
N VAL A 10 -20.95 29.05 -48.98
CA VAL A 10 -20.88 27.90 -48.08
C VAL A 10 -19.41 27.50 -47.77
N ILE A 11 -18.55 27.52 -48.80
CA ILE A 11 -17.12 27.21 -48.62
C ILE A 11 -16.42 28.30 -47.79
N LEU A 12 -16.71 29.56 -48.00
CA LEU A 12 -16.21 30.68 -47.20
C LEU A 12 -16.71 30.61 -45.77
N SER A 13 -17.94 30.16 -45.54
CA SER A 13 -18.49 29.96 -44.21
C SER A 13 -17.79 28.79 -43.47
N PHE A 14 -17.49 27.69 -44.17
CA PHE A 14 -16.73 26.55 -43.57
C PHE A 14 -15.29 26.92 -43.25
N LEU A 15 -14.60 27.67 -44.10
CA LEU A 15 -13.26 28.19 -43.85
C LEU A 15 -13.26 29.19 -42.69
N ALA A 16 -14.31 30.01 -42.55
CA ALA A 16 -14.46 30.91 -41.42
C ALA A 16 -14.77 30.18 -40.11
N ILE A 17 -15.53 29.10 -40.13
CA ILE A 17 -15.79 28.24 -38.95
C ILE A 17 -14.50 27.52 -38.51
N SER A 18 -13.77 26.93 -39.45
CA SER A 18 -12.48 26.27 -39.14
C SER A 18 -11.46 27.26 -38.58
N TYR A 19 -11.43 28.46 -39.09
CA TYR A 19 -10.52 29.53 -38.64
C TYR A 19 -10.93 30.10 -37.28
N TYR A 20 -12.22 30.21 -37.02
CA TYR A 20 -12.76 30.71 -35.74
C TYR A 20 -12.56 29.66 -34.61
N THR A 21 -12.72 28.38 -34.90
CA THR A 21 -12.42 27.30 -33.95
C THR A 21 -10.93 27.21 -33.62
N VAL A 22 -10.05 27.44 -34.59
CA VAL A 22 -8.59 27.53 -34.37
C VAL A 22 -8.25 28.81 -33.60
N GLY A 23 -8.89 29.93 -33.86
CA GLY A 23 -8.69 31.19 -33.12
C GLY A 23 -9.16 31.12 -31.65
N LEU A 24 -10.21 30.37 -31.35
CA LEU A 24 -10.69 30.12 -29.98
C LEU A 24 -9.76 29.17 -29.21
N SER A 25 -9.14 28.21 -29.89
CA SER A 25 -8.16 27.29 -29.26
C SER A 25 -6.81 27.97 -28.98
N ILE A 26 -6.48 29.08 -29.66
CA ILE A 26 -5.25 29.86 -29.44
C ILE A 26 -5.49 31.04 -28.45
N GLY A 27 -6.72 31.31 -28.04
CA GLY A 27 -7.05 32.36 -27.06
C GLY A 27 -6.92 33.82 -27.58
N ASP A 28 -6.56 34.04 -28.85
CA ASP A 28 -6.39 35.38 -29.43
C ASP A 28 -7.50 35.71 -30.45
N THR A 29 -8.57 36.35 -29.95
CA THR A 29 -9.70 36.80 -30.77
C THR A 29 -9.41 38.07 -31.59
N ASN A 30 -8.25 38.71 -31.43
CA ASN A 30 -7.86 39.97 -32.08
C ASN A 30 -6.84 39.79 -33.22
N HIS A 31 -6.53 38.57 -33.60
CA HIS A 31 -5.58 38.31 -34.69
C HIS A 31 -6.03 39.01 -35.99
N PRO A 32 -5.15 39.72 -36.74
CA PRO A 32 -5.47 40.49 -37.93
C PRO A 32 -6.23 39.73 -39.02
N LEU A 33 -5.97 38.43 -39.15
CA LEU A 33 -6.65 37.55 -40.08
C LEU A 33 -8.11 37.26 -39.68
N ILE A 34 -8.39 37.14 -38.39
CA ILE A 34 -9.75 36.94 -37.86
C ILE A 34 -10.60 38.20 -38.16
N ASN A 35 -10.02 39.36 -37.99
CA ASN A 35 -10.69 40.63 -38.30
C ASN A 35 -10.94 40.80 -39.82
N LYS A 36 -10.03 40.33 -40.67
CA LYS A 36 -10.20 40.34 -42.12
C LYS A 36 -11.28 39.38 -42.59
N VAL A 37 -11.40 38.19 -41.97
CA VAL A 37 -12.50 37.25 -42.25
C VAL A 37 -13.82 37.78 -41.74
N LYS A 38 -13.86 38.44 -40.55
CA LYS A 38 -15.05 39.09 -40.04
C LYS A 38 -15.60 40.18 -40.96
N SER A 39 -14.73 40.90 -41.72
CA SER A 39 -15.16 41.96 -42.64
C SER A 39 -15.75 41.45 -43.98
N ILE A 40 -15.44 40.22 -44.36
CA ILE A 40 -15.85 39.65 -45.65
C ILE A 40 -17.15 38.82 -45.54
N VAL A 41 -17.48 38.33 -44.33
CA VAL A 41 -18.66 37.49 -44.11
C VAL A 41 -19.95 38.35 -43.97
N PRO A 42 -20.98 38.10 -44.80
CA PRO A 42 -22.25 38.85 -44.71
C PRO A 42 -22.93 38.69 -43.35
N ASN A 43 -23.57 39.74 -42.85
CA ASN A 43 -24.19 39.77 -41.52
C ASN A 43 -25.22 38.64 -41.30
N LYS A 44 -25.92 38.23 -42.33
CA LYS A 44 -26.87 37.10 -42.28
C LYS A 44 -26.19 35.76 -42.06
N ALA A 45 -24.97 35.57 -42.59
CA ALA A 45 -24.16 34.38 -42.38
C ALA A 45 -23.50 34.40 -40.98
N LYS A 46 -23.17 35.56 -40.44
CA LYS A 46 -22.69 35.73 -39.05
C LYS A 46 -23.74 35.30 -38.02
N GLN A 47 -25.02 35.64 -38.26
CA GLN A 47 -26.09 35.25 -37.35
C GLN A 47 -26.35 33.75 -37.39
N MET A 48 -26.41 33.14 -38.59
CA MET A 48 -26.53 31.68 -38.74
C MET A 48 -25.36 30.94 -38.11
N LEU A 49 -24.14 31.47 -38.21
CA LEU A 49 -22.96 30.93 -37.57
C LEU A 49 -23.05 30.99 -36.05
N LYS A 50 -23.53 32.10 -35.50
CA LYS A 50 -23.71 32.28 -34.07
C LYS A 50 -24.77 31.32 -33.51
N ASP A 51 -25.89 31.18 -34.18
CA ASP A 51 -26.99 30.28 -33.81
C ASP A 51 -26.59 28.81 -33.89
N THR A 52 -25.72 28.44 -34.86
CA THR A 52 -25.20 27.10 -35.01
C THR A 52 -24.10 26.76 -33.96
N LEU A 53 -23.25 27.74 -33.62
CA LEU A 53 -22.21 27.59 -32.60
C LEU A 53 -22.77 27.46 -31.17
N TYR A 54 -23.88 28.11 -30.85
CA TYR A 54 -24.55 27.94 -29.55
C TYR A 54 -25.28 26.59 -29.40
N SER A 55 -25.50 25.86 -30.48
CA SER A 55 -26.12 24.53 -30.48
C SER A 55 -25.12 23.36 -30.45
N PHE A 56 -23.81 23.64 -30.57
CA PHE A 56 -22.77 22.61 -30.55
C PHE A 56 -22.08 22.56 -29.17
N ASP A 57 -22.30 21.48 -28.45
CA ASP A 57 -21.52 21.12 -27.27
C ASP A 57 -20.06 20.88 -27.69
N THR A 58 -19.12 21.54 -27.01
CA THR A 58 -17.69 21.61 -27.32
C THR A 58 -16.93 20.25 -27.24
N LYS A 59 -17.64 19.13 -27.12
CA LYS A 59 -17.07 17.77 -27.05
C LYS A 59 -17.24 16.91 -28.31
N THR A 60 -17.84 17.43 -29.36
CA THR A 60 -18.02 16.64 -30.59
C THR A 60 -16.80 16.78 -31.50
N LYS A 61 -16.02 15.71 -31.59
CA LYS A 61 -14.88 15.60 -32.51
C LYS A 61 -15.28 15.89 -33.96
N VAL A 62 -14.44 16.62 -34.68
CA VAL A 62 -14.51 16.96 -36.12
C VAL A 62 -14.56 15.73 -37.06
N SER A 63 -14.72 14.53 -36.55
CA SER A 63 -14.75 13.26 -37.30
C SER A 63 -16.05 12.94 -38.04
N ALA A 64 -17.02 13.87 -38.12
CA ALA A 64 -18.32 13.61 -38.70
C ALA A 64 -18.67 14.48 -39.92
N ILE A 65 -17.74 14.71 -40.84
CA ILE A 65 -18.14 15.19 -42.17
C ILE A 65 -18.75 13.96 -42.89
N PRO A 66 -20.02 14.03 -43.30
CA PRO A 66 -20.65 12.91 -43.99
C PRO A 66 -19.82 12.51 -45.22
N LYS A 67 -19.54 11.21 -45.35
CA LYS A 67 -18.73 10.65 -46.45
C LYS A 67 -19.15 11.13 -47.84
N LYS A 68 -20.44 11.42 -48.02
CA LYS A 68 -21.02 11.95 -49.25
C LYS A 68 -20.55 13.39 -49.58
N LEU A 69 -20.11 14.19 -48.63
CA LEU A 69 -19.49 15.49 -48.83
C LEU A 69 -18.00 15.39 -49.18
N GLN A 70 -17.31 14.39 -48.63
CA GLN A 70 -15.91 14.15 -48.95
C GLN A 70 -15.71 13.72 -50.42
N ASP A 71 -16.64 12.95 -50.96
CA ASP A 71 -16.55 12.45 -52.37
C ASP A 71 -16.86 13.52 -53.42
N THR A 72 -17.54 14.63 -53.03
CA THR A 72 -17.91 15.74 -53.95
C THR A 72 -16.94 16.92 -53.89
N MET A 73 -16.09 17.03 -52.90
CA MET A 73 -15.12 18.12 -52.74
C MET A 73 -14.08 18.25 -53.88
N PRO A 74 -13.53 17.14 -54.45
CA PRO A 74 -12.51 17.23 -55.51
C PRO A 74 -12.97 17.94 -56.78
N ALA A 75 -14.29 17.98 -57.06
CA ALA A 75 -14.83 18.59 -58.28
C ALA A 75 -15.01 20.10 -58.21
N ILE A 76 -14.94 20.72 -57.01
CA ILE A 76 -15.31 22.10 -56.75
C ILE A 76 -14.11 22.94 -56.27
N VAL A 77 -13.08 22.29 -55.69
CA VAL A 77 -11.91 22.94 -55.09
C VAL A 77 -10.70 22.76 -55.97
N SER A 78 -9.92 23.82 -56.21
CA SER A 78 -8.70 23.65 -57.03
C SER A 78 -7.72 22.72 -56.34
N PRO A 79 -6.96 21.89 -57.11
CA PRO A 79 -6.01 20.96 -56.56
C PRO A 79 -5.04 21.56 -55.55
N LYS A 80 -4.66 22.84 -55.76
CA LYS A 80 -3.77 23.57 -54.86
C LYS A 80 -4.39 23.83 -53.48
N ILE A 81 -5.68 24.19 -53.42
CA ILE A 81 -6.39 24.41 -52.14
C ILE A 81 -6.57 23.07 -51.37
N LEU A 82 -6.79 21.99 -52.09
CA LEU A 82 -6.92 20.67 -51.50
C LEU A 82 -5.60 20.21 -50.85
N GLU A 83 -4.49 20.51 -51.50
CA GLU A 83 -3.15 20.19 -51.01
C GLU A 83 -2.79 21.03 -49.79
N GLU A 84 -3.11 22.34 -49.78
CA GLU A 84 -2.95 23.22 -48.62
C GLU A 84 -3.80 22.77 -47.41
N LEU A 85 -5.00 22.27 -47.65
CA LEU A 85 -5.87 21.73 -46.59
C LEU A 85 -5.31 20.43 -45.99
N LYS A 86 -4.82 19.52 -46.83
CA LYS A 86 -4.17 18.28 -46.35
C LYS A 86 -2.92 18.57 -45.54
N GLU A 87 -2.13 19.54 -45.95
CA GLU A 87 -0.92 19.94 -45.20
C GLU A 87 -1.27 20.55 -43.85
N LYS A 88 -2.31 21.42 -43.77
CA LYS A 88 -2.79 21.95 -42.49
C LYS A 88 -3.41 20.89 -41.58
N GLU A 89 -4.09 19.91 -42.14
CA GLU A 89 -4.61 18.78 -41.37
C GLU A 89 -3.46 17.95 -40.76
N ARG A 90 -2.37 17.77 -41.51
CA ARG A 90 -1.16 17.12 -41.03
C ARG A 90 -0.51 17.90 -39.90
N GLN A 91 -0.34 19.21 -40.07
CA GLN A 91 0.20 20.11 -39.03
C GLN A 91 -0.67 20.15 -37.78
N LEU A 92 -2.00 20.06 -37.89
CA LEU A 92 -2.93 19.99 -36.78
C LEU A 92 -2.75 18.68 -35.99
N LYS A 93 -2.67 17.54 -36.68
CA LYS A 93 -2.41 16.23 -36.05
C LYS A 93 -1.07 16.21 -35.32
N ASP A 94 -0.04 16.84 -35.89
CA ASP A 94 1.27 16.93 -35.25
C ASP A 94 1.21 17.80 -33.98
N LYS A 95 0.45 18.90 -34.00
CA LYS A 95 0.24 19.73 -32.81
C LYS A 95 -0.60 19.04 -31.74
N ASP A 96 -1.64 18.28 -32.12
CA ASP A 96 -2.43 17.48 -31.19
C ASP A 96 -1.58 16.43 -30.49
N LYS A 97 -0.64 15.80 -31.24
CA LYS A 97 0.34 14.88 -30.66
C LYS A 97 1.29 15.58 -29.69
N GLN A 98 1.83 16.76 -30.07
CA GLN A 98 2.69 17.55 -29.19
C GLN A 98 1.96 17.98 -27.90
N LEU A 99 0.67 18.34 -28.02
CA LEU A 99 -0.15 18.70 -26.87
C LEU A 99 -0.34 17.50 -25.94
N ALA A 100 -0.64 16.32 -26.48
CA ALA A 100 -0.77 15.11 -25.69
C ALA A 100 0.56 14.72 -24.99
N ASP A 101 1.69 14.88 -25.67
CA ASP A 101 3.01 14.63 -25.10
C ASP A 101 3.31 15.61 -23.95
N LEU A 102 2.97 16.91 -24.11
CA LEU A 102 3.11 17.93 -23.06
C LEU A 102 2.19 17.67 -21.86
N GLU A 103 0.95 17.24 -22.10
CA GLU A 103 0.02 16.86 -21.02
C GLU A 103 0.54 15.67 -20.22
N ASN A 104 1.12 14.69 -20.90
CA ASN A 104 1.74 13.54 -20.23
C ASN A 104 2.99 13.94 -19.44
N GLU A 105 3.81 14.85 -19.99
CA GLU A 105 4.98 15.37 -19.30
C GLU A 105 4.58 16.19 -18.06
N ASN A 106 3.56 17.03 -18.15
CA ASN A 106 3.03 17.76 -16.99
C ASN A 106 2.52 16.81 -15.90
N LYS A 107 1.77 15.75 -16.25
CA LYS A 107 1.34 14.75 -15.28
C LYS A 107 2.53 14.05 -14.60
N ARG A 108 3.58 13.78 -15.36
CA ARG A 108 4.84 13.21 -14.82
C ARG A 108 5.52 14.17 -13.85
N LEU A 109 5.62 15.44 -14.22
CA LEU A 109 6.21 16.48 -13.38
C LEU A 109 5.40 16.72 -12.10
N ASP A 110 4.08 16.75 -12.18
CA ASP A 110 3.20 16.86 -11.01
C ASP A 110 3.40 15.68 -10.05
N ALA A 111 3.51 14.46 -10.58
CA ALA A 111 3.79 13.27 -9.78
C ALA A 111 5.18 13.35 -9.13
N GLU A 112 6.18 13.82 -9.86
CA GLU A 112 7.55 14.01 -9.34
C GLU A 112 7.60 15.09 -8.25
N TRP A 113 6.91 16.23 -8.45
CA TRP A 113 6.80 17.28 -7.43
C TRP A 113 6.10 16.80 -6.18
N LYS A 114 5.03 16.01 -6.34
CA LYS A 114 4.31 15.41 -5.20
C LYS A 114 5.23 14.48 -4.40
N ARG A 115 6.03 13.66 -5.09
CA ARG A 115 7.02 12.77 -4.43
C ARG A 115 8.08 13.56 -3.67
N LYS A 116 8.68 14.58 -4.31
CA LYS A 116 9.65 15.47 -3.63
C LYS A 116 9.05 16.17 -2.42
N TYR A 117 7.80 16.59 -2.50
CA TYR A 117 7.09 17.20 -1.39
C TYR A 117 6.88 16.20 -0.24
N ASP A 118 6.42 15.00 -0.57
CA ASP A 118 6.24 13.93 0.42
C ASP A 118 7.59 13.55 1.06
N GLN A 119 8.66 13.44 0.27
CA GLN A 119 10.03 13.21 0.76
C GLN A 119 10.49 14.27 1.75
N LEU A 120 10.38 15.55 1.39
CA LEU A 120 10.74 16.66 2.29
C LEU A 120 9.93 16.63 3.60
N LYS A 121 8.67 16.19 3.53
CA LYS A 121 7.84 16.03 4.71
C LYS A 121 8.38 14.92 5.63
N TYR A 122 8.82 13.79 5.09
CA TYR A 122 9.43 12.71 5.87
C TYR A 122 10.78 13.10 6.42
N GLU A 123 11.63 13.77 5.65
CA GLU A 123 12.91 14.32 6.14
C GLU A 123 12.70 15.25 7.33
N ASN A 124 11.70 16.13 7.29
CA ASN A 124 11.33 16.99 8.43
C ASN A 124 10.89 16.17 9.66
N VAL A 125 10.21 15.04 9.45
CA VAL A 125 9.82 14.13 10.56
C VAL A 125 11.04 13.46 11.16
N LEU A 126 11.96 12.95 10.34
CA LEU A 126 13.22 12.34 10.79
C LEU A 126 14.09 13.34 11.54
N GLU A 127 14.23 14.56 11.03
CA GLU A 127 14.96 15.63 11.70
C GLU A 127 14.34 15.98 13.07
N LYS A 128 13.01 15.96 13.17
CA LYS A 128 12.29 16.15 14.44
C LYS A 128 12.58 15.02 15.43
N ILE A 129 12.57 13.77 14.97
CA ILE A 129 12.91 12.59 15.78
C ILE A 129 14.34 12.71 16.32
N ASP A 130 15.29 13.03 15.45
CA ASP A 130 16.71 13.18 15.78
C ASP A 130 16.95 14.32 16.80
N LYS A 131 16.36 15.49 16.54
CA LYS A 131 16.51 16.65 17.43
C LYS A 131 15.92 16.43 18.81
N GLN A 132 14.83 15.69 18.91
CA GLN A 132 14.19 15.42 20.19
C GLN A 132 14.93 14.34 21.01
N LYS A 133 15.89 13.60 20.39
CA LYS A 133 16.62 12.47 21.01
C LYS A 133 15.69 11.50 21.73
N ILE A 134 14.49 11.32 21.17
CA ILE A 134 13.38 10.65 21.85
C ILE A 134 13.75 9.20 22.11
N PHE A 135 14.43 8.58 21.17
CA PHE A 135 14.99 7.23 21.28
C PHE A 135 16.27 7.16 20.47
N PRO A 136 17.47 7.10 21.10
CA PRO A 136 18.70 6.96 20.35
C PRO A 136 18.71 5.63 19.62
N PHE A 137 18.55 5.68 18.32
CA PHE A 137 18.68 4.51 17.46
C PHE A 137 20.13 4.04 17.49
N LYS A 138 20.41 2.98 18.25
CA LYS A 138 21.64 2.21 18.12
C LYS A 138 21.28 0.83 17.65
N PHE A 139 21.58 0.55 16.41
CA PHE A 139 21.61 -0.82 15.89
C PHE A 139 22.59 -1.60 16.78
N ARG A 140 22.10 -2.45 17.68
CA ARG A 140 22.96 -3.35 18.45
C ARG A 140 23.06 -4.67 17.69
N GLU A 141 24.25 -4.93 17.17
CA GLU A 141 24.59 -6.16 16.46
C GLU A 141 24.40 -7.45 17.31
N ASN A 142 24.28 -7.33 18.64
CA ASN A 142 24.25 -8.47 19.57
C ASN A 142 22.88 -8.77 20.14
N ARG A 143 21.81 -8.71 19.34
CA ARG A 143 20.42 -8.91 19.80
C ARG A 143 20.02 -10.38 20.07
N LEU A 144 20.89 -11.33 19.89
CA LEU A 144 20.53 -12.74 19.86
C LEU A 144 20.97 -13.55 21.08
N GLU A 145 21.77 -12.99 21.97
CA GLU A 145 22.18 -13.63 23.21
C GLU A 145 21.21 -13.26 24.35
N GLY A 146 20.24 -14.07 24.62
CA GLY A 146 19.33 -13.90 25.76
C GLY A 146 17.84 -14.15 25.50
N ILE A 147 17.48 -14.66 24.32
CA ILE A 147 16.08 -14.88 23.92
C ILE A 147 15.39 -16.00 24.72
N ASN A 148 16.09 -16.77 25.53
CA ASN A 148 15.56 -17.97 26.16
C ASN A 148 14.64 -17.73 27.37
N GLU A 149 14.65 -16.56 27.99
CA GLU A 149 13.78 -16.23 29.13
C GLU A 149 13.21 -14.84 28.97
N ALA A 150 12.08 -14.74 28.30
CA ALA A 150 11.36 -13.48 28.20
C ALA A 150 10.83 -13.06 29.57
N SER A 151 11.24 -11.90 30.06
CA SER A 151 10.60 -11.27 31.20
C SER A 151 9.21 -10.77 30.78
N PRO A 152 8.13 -11.19 31.42
CA PRO A 152 6.81 -10.66 31.17
C PRO A 152 6.61 -9.22 31.69
N LEU A 153 7.65 -8.63 32.28
CA LEU A 153 7.61 -7.33 32.94
C LEU A 153 8.09 -6.23 31.99
N TYR A 154 7.27 -5.17 31.88
CA TYR A 154 7.59 -3.95 31.14
C TYR A 154 7.56 -2.77 32.08
N ASN A 155 8.71 -2.13 32.25
CA ASN A 155 8.88 -0.98 33.15
C ASN A 155 8.57 0.32 32.42
N PHE A 156 7.91 1.24 33.10
CA PHE A 156 7.68 2.57 32.56
C PHE A 156 9.01 3.29 32.28
N LYS A 157 9.15 3.84 31.09
CA LYS A 157 10.36 4.58 30.65
C LYS A 157 10.13 6.05 30.48
N GLY A 158 8.94 6.46 30.17
CA GLY A 158 8.63 7.86 29.97
C GLY A 158 7.33 8.10 29.27
N LYS A 159 6.95 9.38 29.27
CA LYS A 159 5.81 9.87 28.52
C LYS A 159 6.16 11.12 27.74
N ARG A 160 5.46 11.34 26.66
CA ARG A 160 5.68 12.45 25.75
C ARG A 160 4.35 12.96 25.23
N ALA A 161 4.20 14.29 25.26
CA ALA A 161 3.06 14.97 24.64
C ALA A 161 3.41 15.34 23.20
N GLU A 162 2.50 15.08 22.29
CA GLU A 162 2.62 15.34 20.85
C GLU A 162 1.29 15.85 20.28
N LYS A 163 1.28 16.12 18.98
CA LYS A 163 0.07 16.45 18.23
C LYS A 163 -0.08 15.56 17.02
N ILE A 164 -1.32 15.16 16.76
CA ILE A 164 -1.72 14.55 15.51
C ILE A 164 -2.84 15.39 14.91
N GLY A 165 -2.54 16.11 13.81
CA GLY A 165 -3.40 17.21 13.36
C GLY A 165 -3.57 18.25 14.46
N ASP A 166 -4.82 18.56 14.82
CA ASP A 166 -5.16 19.53 15.87
C ASP A 166 -5.33 18.89 17.26
N THR A 167 -5.21 17.56 17.37
CA THR A 167 -5.45 16.83 18.61
C THR A 167 -4.17 16.65 19.41
N ASN A 168 -4.17 17.05 20.69
CA ASN A 168 -3.11 16.75 21.62
C ASN A 168 -3.20 15.28 22.04
N VAL A 169 -2.07 14.58 21.98
CA VAL A 169 -1.95 13.17 22.35
C VAL A 169 -0.78 12.98 23.29
N GLU A 170 -0.82 11.94 24.11
CA GLU A 170 0.27 11.49 24.95
C GLU A 170 0.66 10.08 24.57
N ILE A 171 1.95 9.83 24.51
CA ILE A 171 2.52 8.50 24.30
C ILE A 171 3.25 8.11 25.57
N GLN A 172 2.90 6.97 26.13
CA GLN A 172 3.61 6.35 27.26
C GLN A 172 4.33 5.10 26.76
N THR A 173 5.60 4.95 27.16
CA THR A 173 6.45 3.83 26.73
C THR A 173 6.81 2.97 27.94
N PHE A 174 6.64 1.66 27.76
CA PHE A 174 6.99 0.61 28.71
C PHE A 174 7.98 -0.33 28.05
N GLU A 175 9.17 -0.46 28.60
CA GLU A 175 10.26 -1.23 28.02
C GLU A 175 10.56 -2.48 28.85
N SER A 176 10.81 -3.59 28.18
CA SER A 176 11.30 -4.78 28.83
C SER A 176 12.72 -4.57 29.38
N PRO A 177 13.01 -5.04 30.59
CA PRO A 177 14.38 -5.03 31.13
C PRO A 177 15.35 -5.89 30.31
N VAL A 178 14.83 -6.82 29.52
CA VAL A 178 15.63 -7.70 28.64
C VAL A 178 15.44 -7.26 27.20
N HIS A 179 16.38 -6.49 26.68
CA HIS A 179 16.35 -6.04 25.29
C HIS A 179 16.30 -7.21 24.31
N GLY A 180 15.41 -7.13 23.33
CA GLY A 180 15.31 -8.11 22.26
C GLY A 180 14.61 -9.41 22.64
N HIS A 181 14.04 -9.53 23.84
CA HIS A 181 13.37 -10.76 24.28
C HIS A 181 12.10 -11.08 23.48
N LEU A 182 11.46 -10.08 22.86
CA LEU A 182 10.34 -10.30 21.95
C LEU A 182 10.79 -10.91 20.62
N GLY A 183 12.11 -11.10 20.43
CA GLY A 183 12.65 -11.49 19.13
C GLY A 183 12.53 -10.38 18.09
N PRO A 184 12.74 -10.68 16.83
CA PRO A 184 12.67 -9.68 15.75
C PRO A 184 11.26 -9.23 15.44
N ARG A 185 10.23 -9.87 15.97
CA ARG A 185 8.81 -9.54 15.75
C ARG A 185 7.97 -9.89 16.97
N ALA A 186 6.98 -9.06 17.26
CA ALA A 186 5.90 -9.38 18.18
C ALA A 186 4.62 -8.71 17.73
N TYR A 187 3.48 -9.29 18.12
CA TYR A 187 2.17 -8.86 17.67
C TYR A 187 1.20 -8.79 18.84
N LEU A 188 0.23 -7.90 18.74
CA LEU A 188 -0.82 -7.67 19.73
C LEU A 188 -2.18 -8.08 19.15
N GLU A 189 -3.04 -8.57 20.05
CA GLU A 189 -4.45 -8.78 19.79
C GLU A 189 -5.24 -8.48 21.06
N TYR A 190 -6.43 -7.90 20.92
CA TYR A 190 -7.33 -7.64 22.04
C TYR A 190 -8.60 -8.46 21.92
N TYR A 191 -8.91 -9.20 22.97
CA TYR A 191 -10.14 -9.99 23.03
C TYR A 191 -10.59 -10.21 24.49
N ASN A 192 -11.90 -10.03 24.76
CA ASN A 192 -12.52 -10.30 26.05
C ASN A 192 -11.75 -9.72 27.25
N ASN A 193 -11.49 -8.43 27.26
CA ASN A 193 -10.79 -7.70 28.32
C ASN A 193 -9.34 -8.16 28.58
N ASN A 194 -8.75 -8.87 27.64
CA ASN A 194 -7.34 -9.25 27.67
C ASN A 194 -6.62 -8.77 26.43
N LEU A 195 -5.44 -8.22 26.63
CA LEU A 195 -4.44 -8.01 25.60
C LEU A 195 -3.60 -9.28 25.50
N PHE A 196 -3.49 -9.85 24.31
CA PHE A 196 -2.58 -10.94 23.99
C PHE A 196 -1.37 -10.37 23.27
N LEU A 197 -0.19 -10.88 23.61
CA LEU A 197 1.06 -10.58 22.93
C LEU A 197 1.74 -11.88 22.57
N ILE A 198 2.07 -12.05 21.29
CA ILE A 198 2.88 -13.17 20.82
C ILE A 198 4.21 -12.67 20.29
N ALA A 199 5.31 -13.26 20.74
CA ALA A 199 6.64 -12.97 20.24
C ALA A 199 6.98 -13.88 19.05
N GLY A 200 7.93 -13.47 18.21
CA GLY A 200 8.36 -14.23 17.03
C GLY A 200 8.84 -15.65 17.31
N ASN A 201 9.28 -15.91 18.53
CA ASN A 201 9.66 -17.24 19.01
C ASN A 201 8.51 -18.11 19.55
N GLY A 202 7.25 -17.60 19.47
CA GLY A 202 6.05 -18.30 19.94
C GLY A 202 5.74 -18.12 21.42
N LEU A 203 6.47 -17.28 22.17
CA LEU A 203 6.07 -16.91 23.53
C LEU A 203 4.76 -16.16 23.48
N LEU A 204 3.74 -16.69 24.15
CA LEU A 204 2.42 -16.10 24.27
C LEU A 204 2.18 -15.58 25.68
N LEU A 205 1.82 -14.29 25.78
CA LEU A 205 1.47 -13.63 27.04
C LEU A 205 0.05 -13.10 26.95
N HIS A 206 -0.63 -12.95 28.10
CA HIS A 206 -1.83 -12.14 28.22
C HIS A 206 -1.69 -11.10 29.33
N MET A 207 -2.39 -9.98 29.18
CA MET A 207 -2.48 -8.90 30.16
C MET A 207 -3.93 -8.46 30.29
N PRO A 208 -4.54 -8.47 31.48
CA PRO A 208 -5.85 -7.89 31.67
C PRO A 208 -5.86 -6.40 31.34
N ILE A 209 -6.88 -5.95 30.62
CA ILE A 209 -7.02 -4.55 30.17
C ILE A 209 -7.00 -3.55 31.35
N LYS A 210 -7.48 -3.96 32.53
CA LYS A 210 -7.46 -3.13 33.75
C LYS A 210 -6.03 -2.72 34.13
N ASN A 211 -5.05 -3.60 33.93
CA ASN A 211 -3.64 -3.31 34.25
C ASN A 211 -3.10 -2.24 33.30
N ILE A 212 -3.51 -2.26 32.04
CA ILE A 212 -3.15 -1.23 31.04
C ILE A 212 -3.80 0.11 31.40
N ALA A 213 -5.07 0.09 31.83
CA ALA A 213 -5.78 1.29 32.29
C ALA A 213 -5.15 1.90 33.56
N GLU A 214 -4.69 1.08 34.48
CA GLU A 214 -3.99 1.52 35.70
C GLU A 214 -2.62 2.09 35.36
N ALA A 215 -1.85 1.42 34.51
CA ALA A 215 -0.56 1.91 34.05
C ALA A 215 -0.69 3.25 33.31
N TRP A 216 -1.73 3.44 32.50
CA TRP A 216 -1.99 4.73 31.84
C TRP A 216 -2.24 5.86 32.83
N ARG A 217 -3.01 5.62 33.91
CA ARG A 217 -3.33 6.65 34.91
C ARG A 217 -2.17 6.97 35.83
N ASN A 218 -1.41 5.95 36.24
CA ASN A 218 -0.27 6.07 37.13
C ASN A 218 0.93 5.25 36.65
N PRO A 219 1.61 5.72 35.59
CA PRO A 219 2.66 4.94 34.95
C PRO A 219 3.90 4.72 35.81
N GLN A 220 4.22 5.63 36.71
CA GLN A 220 5.38 5.49 37.60
C GLN A 220 5.17 4.43 38.70
N GLY A 221 3.92 4.18 39.08
CA GLY A 221 3.56 3.22 40.13
C GLY A 221 3.21 1.82 39.57
N ASN A 222 3.00 1.67 38.28
CA ASN A 222 2.49 0.45 37.68
C ASN A 222 3.30 0.06 36.45
N ASN A 223 3.90 -1.11 36.50
CA ASN A 223 4.52 -1.76 35.36
C ASN A 223 3.49 -2.60 34.62
N LEU A 224 3.69 -2.81 33.33
CA LEU A 224 2.89 -3.78 32.59
C LEU A 224 3.45 -5.18 32.84
N LEU A 225 2.63 -6.06 33.37
CA LEU A 225 2.98 -7.44 33.65
C LEU A 225 2.13 -8.37 32.79
N GLY A 226 2.79 -9.11 31.89
CA GLY A 226 2.18 -10.18 31.14
C GLY A 226 2.24 -11.52 31.89
N THR A 227 1.18 -12.31 31.78
CA THR A 227 1.14 -13.67 32.28
C THR A 227 1.40 -14.62 31.11
N LYS A 228 2.34 -15.55 31.27
CA LYS A 228 2.67 -16.55 30.25
C LYS A 228 1.55 -17.57 30.12
N ILE A 229 1.12 -17.84 28.89
CA ILE A 229 0.24 -18.94 28.55
C ILE A 229 1.09 -20.13 28.11
N GLN A 230 0.82 -21.31 28.68
CA GLN A 230 1.49 -22.52 28.23
C GLN A 230 0.98 -22.94 26.85
N THR A 231 1.88 -23.26 25.93
CA THR A 231 1.52 -23.68 24.58
C THR A 231 2.37 -24.86 24.10
N ASN A 232 1.87 -25.60 23.12
CA ASN A 232 2.64 -26.61 22.40
C ASN A 232 3.30 -26.04 21.12
N PHE A 233 3.45 -24.73 21.00
CA PHE A 233 3.96 -24.09 19.78
C PHE A 233 5.38 -24.61 19.42
N SER A 234 6.25 -24.75 20.41
CA SER A 234 7.61 -25.26 20.21
C SER A 234 7.65 -26.70 19.67
N ASP A 235 6.66 -27.52 20.00
CA ASP A 235 6.57 -28.91 19.51
C ASP A 235 6.13 -28.95 18.04
N ILE A 236 5.24 -28.02 17.64
CA ILE A 236 4.78 -27.87 16.25
C ILE A 236 5.86 -27.25 15.38
N ALA A 237 6.48 -26.16 15.82
CA ALA A 237 7.51 -25.45 15.08
C ALA A 237 8.85 -26.21 15.00
N GLY A 238 9.09 -27.12 15.94
CA GLY A 238 10.33 -27.86 16.09
C GLY A 238 11.35 -27.16 16.99
N LYS A 239 11.83 -27.86 18.01
CA LYS A 239 12.74 -27.30 19.03
C LYS A 239 14.06 -26.78 18.44
N ASP A 240 14.59 -27.45 17.42
CA ASP A 240 15.85 -27.05 16.76
C ASP A 240 15.68 -25.81 15.88
N TYR A 241 14.48 -25.55 15.41
CA TYR A 241 14.15 -24.39 14.62
C TYR A 241 14.17 -23.10 15.44
N LEU A 242 13.75 -23.17 16.70
CA LEU A 242 13.78 -22.04 17.62
C LEU A 242 15.20 -21.75 18.17
N LYS A 243 16.07 -22.76 18.20
CA LYS A 243 17.42 -22.69 18.80
C LYS A 243 18.52 -22.25 17.84
N LYS A 244 18.40 -22.54 16.56
CA LYS A 244 19.41 -22.21 15.55
C LYS A 244 19.14 -20.85 14.96
N GLN A 245 19.68 -19.84 15.59
CA GLN A 245 19.81 -18.50 15.02
C GLN A 245 21.21 -18.39 14.39
N ASN A 246 21.29 -18.60 13.09
CA ASN A 246 22.50 -18.34 12.34
C ASN A 246 22.52 -16.85 11.93
N PRO A 247 23.66 -16.14 12.03
CA PRO A 247 23.77 -14.72 11.69
C PRO A 247 23.57 -14.42 10.21
N PHE A 248 23.45 -15.41 9.33
CA PHE A 248 23.24 -15.16 7.90
C PHE A 248 21.77 -14.95 7.53
N PRO A 249 21.46 -14.03 6.56
CA PRO A 249 20.10 -13.63 6.20
C PRO A 249 19.18 -14.78 5.80
N THR A 250 19.70 -15.84 5.23
CA THR A 250 18.96 -17.04 4.80
C THR A 250 18.38 -17.86 5.95
N GLU A 251 18.79 -17.59 7.19
CA GLU A 251 18.36 -18.33 8.36
C GLU A 251 17.63 -17.48 9.42
N LYS A 252 17.37 -16.21 9.15
CA LYS A 252 16.50 -15.35 9.99
C LYS A 252 15.06 -15.83 9.86
N LYS A 253 14.70 -16.80 10.66
CA LYS A 253 13.39 -17.44 10.61
C LYS A 253 12.42 -16.68 11.49
N ILE A 254 11.64 -15.89 10.82
CA ILE A 254 10.47 -15.29 11.40
C ILE A 254 9.41 -16.37 11.43
N LEU A 255 9.17 -16.92 12.61
CA LEU A 255 8.14 -17.92 12.75
C LEU A 255 6.76 -17.29 12.74
N VAL A 256 6.48 -16.48 13.73
CA VAL A 256 5.17 -15.85 13.90
C VAL A 256 5.07 -14.58 13.06
N THR A 257 3.95 -14.42 12.38
CA THR A 257 3.67 -13.28 11.53
C THR A 257 2.46 -12.48 12.01
N ASP A 258 1.54 -13.10 12.77
CA ASP A 258 0.40 -12.42 13.37
C ASP A 258 -0.40 -13.32 14.32
N LEU A 259 -1.37 -12.71 15.05
CA LEU A 259 -2.39 -13.44 15.82
C LEU A 259 -3.76 -12.77 15.66
N LEU A 260 -4.81 -13.57 15.81
CA LEU A 260 -6.21 -13.12 15.76
C LEU A 260 -7.04 -13.90 16.78
N ALA A 261 -7.80 -13.21 17.60
CA ALA A 261 -8.79 -13.83 18.49
C ALA A 261 -10.21 -13.63 17.94
N LYS A 262 -10.92 -14.72 17.76
CA LYS A 262 -12.28 -14.70 17.23
C LYS A 262 -13.13 -15.81 17.80
N LYS A 263 -14.32 -15.49 18.31
CA LYS A 263 -15.33 -16.46 18.80
C LYS A 263 -14.76 -17.49 19.78
N GLY A 264 -13.95 -17.02 20.75
CA GLY A 264 -13.35 -17.89 21.77
C GLY A 264 -12.22 -18.79 21.25
N LYS A 265 -11.66 -18.50 20.09
CA LYS A 265 -10.50 -19.17 19.51
C LYS A 265 -9.38 -18.17 19.28
N LEU A 266 -8.15 -18.63 19.38
CA LEU A 266 -6.96 -17.89 18.99
C LEU A 266 -6.33 -18.54 17.77
N TYR A 267 -6.02 -17.72 16.75
CA TYR A 267 -5.34 -18.09 15.52
C TYR A 267 -3.94 -17.47 15.54
N ILE A 268 -2.94 -18.23 15.10
CA ILE A 268 -1.57 -17.75 14.96
C ILE A 268 -1.11 -18.03 13.53
N ALA A 269 -0.78 -16.98 12.77
CA ALA A 269 -0.12 -17.14 11.50
C ALA A 269 1.40 -17.26 11.70
N TYR A 270 2.03 -18.17 10.99
CA TYR A 270 3.47 -18.40 11.08
C TYR A 270 4.02 -19.01 9.79
N VAL A 271 5.30 -18.82 9.59
CA VAL A 271 6.02 -19.45 8.49
C VAL A 271 6.46 -20.83 8.92
N LYS A 272 5.83 -21.87 8.39
CA LYS A 272 6.16 -23.26 8.64
C LYS A 272 7.35 -23.68 7.78
N ARG A 273 8.41 -24.20 8.42
CA ARG A 273 9.50 -24.84 7.69
C ARG A 273 9.23 -26.32 7.54
N ASN A 274 9.19 -26.79 6.30
CA ASN A 274 9.07 -28.20 6.00
C ASN A 274 10.45 -28.82 5.68
N ILE A 275 11.05 -29.51 6.66
CA ILE A 275 12.39 -30.08 6.55
C ILE A 275 12.41 -31.36 5.69
N ARG A 276 11.26 -32.00 5.52
CA ARG A 276 11.17 -33.31 4.82
C ARG A 276 10.95 -33.19 3.32
N GLN A 277 10.49 -32.03 2.87
CA GLN A 277 10.38 -31.72 1.45
C GLN A 277 11.60 -30.91 1.03
N THR A 278 12.54 -31.56 0.38
CA THR A 278 13.61 -30.87 -0.32
C THR A 278 13.14 -30.61 -1.75
N SER A 279 12.90 -29.37 -2.13
CA SER A 279 12.96 -29.02 -3.54
C SER A 279 14.42 -29.19 -3.99
N GLN A 280 14.66 -29.55 -5.24
CA GLN A 280 16.03 -29.68 -5.80
C GLN A 280 16.89 -28.42 -5.60
N ASP A 281 16.27 -27.33 -5.20
CA ASP A 281 16.81 -25.97 -5.13
C ASP A 281 16.92 -25.41 -3.70
N SER A 282 16.53 -26.15 -2.65
CA SER A 282 16.55 -25.64 -1.27
C SER A 282 17.61 -26.32 -0.42
N GLU A 283 18.61 -25.57 0.01
CA GLU A 283 19.58 -25.99 1.02
C GLU A 283 18.93 -26.10 2.41
N GLY A 284 17.95 -26.94 2.60
CA GLY A 284 17.44 -27.20 3.94
C GLY A 284 15.94 -27.15 4.18
N GLY A 285 15.13 -27.40 3.18
CA GLY A 285 13.67 -27.48 3.27
C GLY A 285 12.96 -26.35 2.56
N CYS A 286 11.65 -26.33 2.65
CA CYS A 286 10.82 -25.29 2.07
C CYS A 286 9.93 -24.63 3.12
N PHE A 287 9.29 -23.53 2.73
CA PHE A 287 8.52 -22.68 3.62
C PHE A 287 7.08 -22.54 3.12
N ASP A 288 6.15 -22.60 4.07
CA ASP A 288 4.73 -22.43 3.83
C ASP A 288 4.15 -21.39 4.79
N MET A 289 3.21 -20.57 4.34
CA MET A 289 2.37 -19.79 5.23
C MET A 289 1.34 -20.74 5.87
N SER A 290 1.30 -20.78 7.19
CA SER A 290 0.40 -21.66 7.94
C SER A 290 -0.29 -20.92 9.06
N VAL A 291 -1.46 -21.39 9.45
CA VAL A 291 -2.25 -20.87 10.55
C VAL A 291 -2.51 -21.99 11.55
N LEU A 292 -2.18 -21.75 12.80
CA LEU A 292 -2.56 -22.58 13.94
C LEU A 292 -3.86 -22.04 14.55
N ARG A 293 -4.61 -22.93 15.22
CA ARG A 293 -5.83 -22.58 15.95
C ARG A 293 -5.88 -23.32 17.29
N ALA A 294 -6.29 -22.64 18.34
CA ALA A 294 -6.60 -23.24 19.64
C ALA A 294 -7.90 -22.65 20.21
N ASN A 295 -8.58 -23.36 21.10
CA ASN A 295 -9.58 -22.74 21.97
C ASN A 295 -8.85 -21.81 22.95
N LEU A 296 -9.44 -20.62 23.18
CA LEU A 296 -8.86 -19.61 24.03
C LEU A 296 -8.99 -20.05 25.51
N ASP A 297 -7.83 -20.18 26.15
CA ASP A 297 -7.66 -20.47 27.55
C ASP A 297 -6.45 -19.68 28.08
N LEU A 298 -6.59 -19.00 29.22
CA LEU A 298 -5.56 -18.10 29.72
C LEU A 298 -4.38 -18.83 30.41
N ASP A 299 -4.56 -20.09 30.77
CA ASP A 299 -3.52 -20.90 31.40
C ASP A 299 -2.76 -21.74 30.39
N LYS A 300 -3.50 -22.43 29.48
CA LYS A 300 -2.91 -23.39 28.55
C LYS A 300 -3.69 -23.47 27.23
N MET A 301 -3.01 -23.29 26.12
CA MET A 301 -3.57 -23.48 24.79
C MET A 301 -2.84 -24.61 24.05
N VAL A 302 -3.61 -25.54 23.48
CA VAL A 302 -3.10 -26.59 22.61
C VAL A 302 -3.50 -26.27 21.17
N PHE A 303 -2.53 -25.84 20.40
CA PHE A 303 -2.72 -25.48 19.00
C PHE A 303 -2.74 -26.71 18.10
N GLU A 304 -3.56 -26.64 17.07
CA GLU A 304 -3.61 -27.56 15.92
C GLU A 304 -3.38 -26.78 14.62
N GLU A 305 -2.88 -27.42 13.57
CA GLU A 305 -2.81 -26.83 12.26
C GLU A 305 -4.22 -26.65 11.70
N PHE A 306 -4.57 -25.40 11.44
CA PHE A 306 -5.86 -25.02 10.87
C PHE A 306 -5.79 -24.92 9.35
N PHE A 307 -4.75 -24.28 8.83
CA PHE A 307 -4.52 -24.06 7.40
C PHE A 307 -3.03 -24.06 7.07
N SER A 308 -2.68 -24.46 5.85
CA SER A 308 -1.32 -24.33 5.31
C SER A 308 -1.40 -24.17 3.79
N THR A 309 -0.54 -23.32 3.21
CA THR A 309 -0.47 -23.12 1.76
C THR A 309 0.01 -24.37 1.03
N ASN A 310 0.90 -25.16 1.64
CA ASN A 310 1.51 -26.37 1.07
C ASN A 310 2.16 -26.14 -0.33
N GLU A 311 2.69 -24.94 -0.58
CA GLU A 311 3.31 -24.56 -1.86
C GLU A 311 4.83 -24.75 -1.88
N CYS A 312 5.42 -25.04 -0.71
CA CYS A 312 6.83 -25.34 -0.59
C CYS A 312 7.74 -24.27 -1.21
N GLN A 313 7.68 -23.04 -0.71
CA GLN A 313 8.52 -21.94 -1.19
C GLN A 313 9.98 -22.17 -0.80
N PRO A 314 10.95 -22.05 -1.74
CA PRO A 314 12.34 -22.44 -1.49
C PRO A 314 13.08 -21.46 -0.57
N LEU A 315 12.58 -20.25 -0.40
CA LEU A 315 13.18 -19.19 0.41
C LEU A 315 12.15 -18.53 1.32
N SER A 316 12.62 -17.97 2.43
CA SER A 316 11.87 -17.11 3.33
C SER A 316 12.81 -15.99 3.77
N LEU A 317 12.65 -14.80 3.18
CA LEU A 317 13.55 -13.66 3.33
C LEU A 317 12.89 -12.41 3.92
N GLY A 318 11.72 -12.56 4.54
CA GLY A 318 11.03 -11.47 5.20
C GLY A 318 9.89 -10.86 4.37
N ALA A 319 9.50 -11.49 3.26
CA ALA A 319 8.39 -11.06 2.39
C ALA A 319 7.26 -12.09 2.37
N GLU A 320 6.93 -12.65 3.52
CA GLU A 320 5.96 -13.75 3.65
C GLU A 320 4.52 -13.26 3.84
N GLY A 321 4.30 -11.98 4.20
CA GLY A 321 2.98 -11.50 4.62
C GLY A 321 2.56 -12.07 5.97
N GLY A 322 1.41 -12.75 6.02
CA GLY A 322 0.93 -13.53 7.16
C GLY A 322 0.08 -12.73 8.15
N LYS A 323 -0.54 -11.63 7.73
CA LYS A 323 -1.49 -10.89 8.55
C LYS A 323 -2.85 -11.57 8.56
N LEU A 324 -3.48 -11.57 9.73
CA LEU A 324 -4.82 -12.09 9.97
C LEU A 324 -5.82 -10.96 10.24
N SER A 325 -7.05 -11.13 9.83
CA SER A 325 -8.15 -10.24 10.22
C SER A 325 -9.47 -11.01 10.31
N ASP A 326 -10.35 -10.56 11.17
CA ASP A 326 -11.75 -11.04 11.17
C ASP A 326 -12.41 -10.68 9.83
N PHE A 327 -13.29 -11.54 9.35
CA PHE A 327 -14.04 -11.34 8.11
C PHE A 327 -15.51 -11.68 8.29
N THR A 328 -16.30 -11.57 7.22
CA THR A 328 -17.74 -11.81 7.26
C THR A 328 -18.08 -13.25 7.65
N GLY A 329 -19.09 -13.40 8.50
CA GLY A 329 -19.62 -14.71 8.90
C GLY A 329 -18.59 -15.57 9.64
N ASN A 330 -18.38 -16.80 9.17
CA ASN A 330 -17.45 -17.78 9.70
C ASN A 330 -16.14 -17.81 8.90
N LYS A 331 -15.58 -16.64 8.58
CA LYS A 331 -14.34 -16.54 7.79
C LYS A 331 -13.32 -15.64 8.47
N ILE A 332 -12.05 -15.93 8.25
CA ILE A 332 -10.92 -15.07 8.55
C ILE A 332 -10.21 -14.70 7.26
N LEU A 333 -9.49 -13.57 7.26
CA LEU A 333 -8.59 -13.17 6.20
C LEU A 333 -7.16 -13.58 6.54
N LEU A 334 -6.39 -13.89 5.50
CA LEU A 334 -4.96 -14.14 5.58
C LEU A 334 -4.26 -13.48 4.39
N THR A 335 -3.19 -12.74 4.66
CA THR A 335 -2.28 -12.26 3.62
C THR A 335 -1.16 -13.25 3.39
N ILE A 336 -0.74 -13.42 2.16
CA ILE A 336 0.38 -14.27 1.76
C ILE A 336 1.28 -13.45 0.85
N GLY A 337 2.55 -13.29 1.23
CA GLY A 337 3.51 -12.54 0.44
C GLY A 337 4.12 -13.35 -0.70
N ASP A 338 5.06 -12.74 -1.41
CA ASP A 338 5.75 -13.35 -2.54
C ASP A 338 7.03 -14.12 -2.15
N TYR A 339 7.40 -14.14 -0.87
CA TYR A 339 8.62 -14.76 -0.33
C TYR A 339 9.90 -14.21 -0.96
N SER A 340 9.89 -13.01 -1.50
CA SER A 340 10.94 -12.45 -2.37
C SER A 340 11.22 -13.33 -3.60
N ALA A 341 10.23 -14.12 -4.00
CA ALA A 341 10.38 -15.12 -5.06
C ALA A 341 10.64 -14.48 -6.42
N TYR A 342 9.97 -13.37 -6.69
CA TYR A 342 10.10 -12.69 -7.97
C TYR A 342 11.52 -12.14 -8.18
N GLU A 343 12.11 -11.53 -7.15
CA GLU A 343 13.42 -10.88 -7.28
C GLU A 343 14.59 -11.86 -7.18
N ILE A 344 14.49 -12.87 -6.33
CA ILE A 344 15.63 -13.75 -5.98
C ILE A 344 15.50 -15.15 -6.57
N GLN A 345 14.31 -15.73 -6.59
CA GLN A 345 14.13 -17.08 -7.12
C GLN A 345 14.35 -17.13 -8.63
N TRP A 346 13.94 -16.07 -9.33
CA TRP A 346 14.15 -15.98 -10.77
C TRP A 346 15.64 -15.96 -11.13
N GLN A 347 16.46 -15.29 -10.33
CA GLN A 347 17.91 -15.23 -10.51
C GLN A 347 18.61 -16.57 -10.21
N ARG A 348 18.29 -17.15 -9.04
CA ARG A 348 19.00 -18.36 -8.58
C ARG A 348 18.54 -19.63 -9.29
N PHE A 349 17.29 -19.70 -9.67
CA PHE A 349 16.66 -20.95 -10.08
C PHE A 349 16.07 -20.90 -11.49
N GLY A 350 16.21 -19.80 -12.22
CA GLY A 350 15.68 -19.65 -13.58
C GLY A 350 14.16 -19.82 -13.68
N ARG A 351 13.43 -19.65 -12.57
CA ARG A 351 11.97 -19.82 -12.55
C ARG A 351 11.30 -18.64 -13.23
N LYS A 352 10.51 -18.93 -14.24
CA LYS A 352 9.75 -17.94 -15.01
C LYS A 352 8.38 -17.61 -14.40
N ASN A 353 8.02 -18.23 -13.26
CA ASN A 353 6.68 -18.13 -12.71
C ASN A 353 6.56 -16.88 -11.86
N ASN A 354 5.67 -15.99 -12.27
CA ASN A 354 5.27 -14.81 -11.50
C ASN A 354 4.10 -15.18 -10.59
N GLY A 355 4.39 -15.85 -9.47
CA GLY A 355 3.37 -16.34 -8.54
C GLY A 355 2.33 -15.30 -8.13
N PRO A 356 2.70 -14.03 -7.82
CA PRO A 356 1.73 -12.98 -7.53
C PRO A 356 0.69 -12.76 -8.64
N GLN A 357 1.04 -13.00 -9.91
CA GLN A 357 0.16 -12.83 -11.06
C GLN A 357 -0.55 -14.14 -11.49
N GLU A 358 -0.27 -15.26 -10.82
CA GLU A 358 -0.89 -16.55 -11.12
C GLU A 358 -2.09 -16.81 -10.20
N ALA A 359 -3.28 -16.95 -10.76
CA ALA A 359 -4.52 -17.16 -10.01
C ALA A 359 -4.62 -18.54 -9.32
N LYS A 360 -3.72 -19.48 -9.65
CA LYS A 360 -3.77 -20.86 -9.14
C LYS A 360 -2.87 -21.10 -7.94
N VAL A 361 -1.96 -20.17 -7.63
CA VAL A 361 -1.04 -20.25 -6.49
C VAL A 361 -1.41 -19.22 -5.44
N LEU A 362 -1.04 -19.46 -4.18
CA LEU A 362 -1.37 -18.59 -3.07
C LEU A 362 -0.32 -17.50 -2.81
N THR A 363 0.82 -17.59 -3.46
CA THR A 363 1.88 -16.58 -3.37
C THR A 363 1.39 -15.22 -3.85
N GLY A 364 1.56 -14.17 -3.05
CA GLY A 364 1.14 -12.80 -3.38
C GLY A 364 -0.38 -12.61 -3.41
N LYS A 365 -1.09 -13.18 -2.43
CA LYS A 365 -2.56 -13.16 -2.34
C LYS A 365 -3.08 -12.65 -1.00
N ILE A 366 -4.30 -12.14 -1.02
CA ILE A 366 -5.16 -12.04 0.17
C ILE A 366 -6.30 -13.02 -0.02
N ILE A 367 -6.48 -13.91 0.94
CA ILE A 367 -7.49 -14.96 0.90
C ILE A 367 -8.45 -14.86 2.08
N SER A 368 -9.67 -15.35 1.90
CA SER A 368 -10.56 -15.68 3.01
C SER A 368 -10.58 -17.19 3.24
N ILE A 369 -10.59 -17.61 4.50
CA ILE A 369 -10.62 -19.01 4.92
C ILE A 369 -11.87 -19.22 5.77
N ASN A 370 -12.68 -20.24 5.44
CA ASN A 370 -13.83 -20.62 6.23
C ASN A 370 -13.37 -21.37 7.50
N GLU A 371 -13.85 -20.95 8.68
CA GLU A 371 -13.43 -21.48 9.98
C GLU A 371 -13.87 -22.94 10.21
N ASP A 372 -14.94 -23.40 9.54
CA ASP A 372 -15.51 -24.74 9.71
C ASP A 372 -14.99 -25.71 8.65
N THR A 373 -15.06 -25.32 7.35
CA THR A 373 -14.70 -26.19 6.23
C THR A 373 -13.21 -26.11 5.88
N LYS A 374 -12.49 -25.07 6.34
CA LYS A 374 -11.10 -24.75 5.98
C LYS A 374 -10.91 -24.42 4.48
N GLU A 375 -11.99 -24.33 3.72
CA GLU A 375 -11.96 -23.90 2.32
C GLU A 375 -11.55 -22.44 2.23
N TYR A 376 -10.73 -22.11 1.24
CA TYR A 376 -10.30 -20.74 1.00
C TYR A 376 -10.83 -20.19 -0.32
N LYS A 377 -10.88 -18.85 -0.39
CA LYS A 377 -11.19 -18.11 -1.62
C LYS A 377 -10.17 -16.98 -1.78
N ILE A 378 -9.58 -16.87 -2.96
CA ILE A 378 -8.71 -15.73 -3.31
C ILE A 378 -9.59 -14.50 -3.55
N LEU A 379 -9.31 -13.43 -2.82
CA LEU A 379 -10.02 -12.15 -2.92
C LEU A 379 -9.22 -11.13 -3.73
N SER A 380 -7.89 -11.19 -3.62
CA SER A 380 -6.99 -10.34 -4.40
C SER A 380 -5.65 -11.01 -4.67
N MET A 381 -4.94 -10.48 -5.66
CA MET A 381 -3.67 -10.98 -6.16
C MET A 381 -2.74 -9.81 -6.53
N GLY A 382 -1.51 -10.10 -6.89
CA GLY A 382 -0.55 -9.08 -7.26
C GLY A 382 -0.01 -8.33 -6.04
N HIS A 383 0.21 -9.02 -4.92
CA HIS A 383 0.79 -8.49 -3.70
C HIS A 383 2.24 -8.93 -3.52
N ARG A 384 3.08 -8.03 -2.99
CA ARG A 384 4.48 -8.34 -2.68
C ARG A 384 4.65 -8.84 -1.24
N ASN A 385 4.43 -7.96 -0.27
CA ASN A 385 4.66 -8.26 1.15
C ASN A 385 3.64 -7.51 2.03
N PRO A 386 2.38 -7.98 2.08
CA PRO A 386 1.35 -7.33 2.87
C PRO A 386 1.61 -7.49 4.37
N GLN A 387 1.81 -6.37 5.09
CA GLN A 387 2.20 -6.32 6.50
C GLN A 387 1.13 -5.73 7.42
N GLY A 388 0.04 -5.21 6.88
CA GLY A 388 -1.13 -4.75 7.63
C GLY A 388 -2.40 -5.19 6.92
N LEU A 389 -3.46 -5.45 7.71
CA LEU A 389 -4.74 -5.94 7.19
C LEU A 389 -5.88 -5.54 8.13
N PHE A 390 -6.86 -4.86 7.57
CA PHE A 390 -8.06 -4.47 8.29
C PHE A 390 -9.31 -4.63 7.42
N TYR A 391 -10.37 -5.23 7.94
CA TYR A 391 -11.66 -5.32 7.29
C TYR A 391 -12.68 -4.37 7.91
N ASP A 392 -13.09 -3.35 7.18
CA ASP A 392 -14.20 -2.46 7.54
C ASP A 392 -15.53 -3.14 7.20
N LYS A 393 -16.17 -3.73 8.22
CA LYS A 393 -17.44 -4.47 8.08
C LYS A 393 -18.58 -3.58 7.59
N GLU A 394 -18.64 -2.34 8.04
CA GLU A 394 -19.71 -1.40 7.71
C GLU A 394 -19.70 -1.05 6.21
N ASN A 395 -18.52 -0.87 5.64
CA ASN A 395 -18.34 -0.49 4.26
C ASN A 395 -17.94 -1.65 3.34
N LYS A 396 -17.88 -2.88 3.88
CA LYS A 396 -17.46 -4.09 3.15
C LYS A 396 -16.16 -3.86 2.37
N THR A 397 -15.15 -3.31 3.06
CA THR A 397 -13.89 -2.90 2.42
C THR A 397 -12.70 -3.47 3.18
N ILE A 398 -11.78 -4.11 2.46
CA ILE A 398 -10.49 -4.53 3.01
C ILE A 398 -9.48 -3.40 2.74
N PHE A 399 -8.78 -2.99 3.77
CA PHE A 399 -7.59 -2.16 3.68
C PHE A 399 -6.37 -3.04 3.98
N SER A 400 -5.35 -2.92 3.17
CA SER A 400 -4.07 -3.58 3.42
C SER A 400 -2.90 -2.63 3.17
N THR A 401 -1.80 -2.89 3.85
CA THR A 401 -0.53 -2.19 3.63
C THR A 401 0.50 -3.19 3.16
N GLU A 402 1.35 -2.79 2.24
CA GLU A 402 2.41 -3.67 1.77
C GLU A 402 3.72 -2.94 1.47
N HIS A 403 4.83 -3.64 1.69
CA HIS A 403 6.14 -3.16 1.31
C HIS A 403 6.35 -3.24 -0.20
N GLY A 404 6.74 -2.13 -0.79
CA GLY A 404 7.36 -2.12 -2.11
C GLY A 404 8.79 -2.70 -2.08
N PRO A 405 9.46 -2.72 -3.24
CA PRO A 405 10.90 -2.98 -3.29
C PRO A 405 11.68 -1.75 -2.77
N ASN A 406 12.55 -1.17 -3.56
CA ASN A 406 13.21 0.10 -3.21
C ASN A 406 12.24 1.26 -3.42
N GLY A 407 11.58 1.74 -2.36
CA GLY A 407 10.42 2.63 -2.42
C GLY A 407 9.12 1.90 -2.77
N GLY A 408 8.01 2.65 -2.89
CA GLY A 408 6.71 2.13 -3.32
C GLY A 408 5.99 1.27 -2.30
N ASP A 409 6.11 1.56 -1.01
CA ASP A 409 5.18 1.03 -0.01
C ASP A 409 3.77 1.53 -0.33
N GLU A 410 2.75 0.70 -0.09
CA GLU A 410 1.38 0.98 -0.55
C GLU A 410 0.33 0.77 0.53
N ILE A 411 -0.71 1.61 0.48
CA ILE A 411 -1.99 1.33 1.12
C ILE A 411 -2.96 0.91 0.01
N ASN A 412 -3.45 -0.31 0.07
CA ASN A 412 -4.35 -0.87 -0.91
C ASN A 412 -5.78 -1.01 -0.38
N VAL A 413 -6.77 -0.88 -1.27
CA VAL A 413 -8.19 -0.90 -0.91
C VAL A 413 -8.96 -1.85 -1.81
N ASN A 414 -9.63 -2.85 -1.21
CA ASN A 414 -10.50 -3.79 -1.90
C ASN A 414 -11.96 -3.57 -1.49
N ILE A 415 -12.72 -2.87 -2.31
CA ILE A 415 -14.14 -2.59 -2.09
C ILE A 415 -14.95 -3.81 -2.55
N ASN A 416 -15.93 -4.24 -1.72
CA ASN A 416 -16.77 -5.41 -1.96
C ASN A 416 -15.96 -6.67 -2.33
N PRO A 417 -15.08 -7.16 -1.44
CA PRO A 417 -14.16 -8.26 -1.74
C PRO A 417 -14.86 -9.59 -2.09
N GLU A 418 -16.14 -9.71 -1.83
CA GLU A 418 -16.95 -10.89 -2.14
C GLU A 418 -17.77 -10.76 -3.45
N ASP A 419 -17.49 -9.77 -4.30
CA ASP A 419 -18.18 -9.54 -5.59
C ASP A 419 -17.89 -10.62 -6.67
N GLY A 420 -17.11 -11.61 -6.33
CA GLY A 420 -16.72 -12.71 -7.24
C GLY A 420 -15.53 -12.41 -8.15
N LYS A 421 -14.94 -11.22 -8.07
CA LYS A 421 -13.79 -10.82 -8.88
C LYS A 421 -12.50 -10.85 -8.03
N ILE A 422 -11.44 -11.43 -8.56
CA ILE A 422 -10.12 -11.34 -7.96
C ILE A 422 -9.52 -9.99 -8.36
N LYS A 423 -9.33 -9.11 -7.38
CA LYS A 423 -8.71 -7.80 -7.59
C LYS A 423 -7.20 -7.95 -7.77
N ASN A 424 -6.58 -7.22 -8.72
CA ASN A 424 -5.15 -7.30 -8.99
C ASN A 424 -4.46 -5.97 -8.69
N TYR A 425 -3.43 -6.01 -7.83
CA TYR A 425 -2.66 -4.86 -7.35
C TYR A 425 -1.28 -4.73 -8.01
N GLY A 426 -1.00 -5.54 -9.03
CA GLY A 426 0.05 -5.32 -10.03
C GLY A 426 1.44 -5.87 -9.73
N TRP A 427 1.78 -6.22 -8.48
CA TRP A 427 3.09 -6.79 -8.19
C TRP A 427 3.33 -8.09 -8.97
N GLY A 428 4.39 -8.16 -9.43
CA GLY A 428 5.57 -8.37 -10.14
C GLY A 428 5.52 -7.85 -11.59
N ILE A 429 4.58 -6.95 -11.94
CA ILE A 429 4.56 -6.25 -13.23
C ILE A 429 4.68 -4.75 -13.00
N SER A 430 3.90 -4.18 -12.10
CA SER A 430 3.92 -2.77 -11.75
C SER A 430 4.23 -2.54 -10.28
N SER A 431 4.87 -1.41 -9.97
CA SER A 431 5.20 -0.95 -8.62
C SER A 431 5.61 0.51 -8.67
N TYR A 432 5.34 1.27 -7.63
CA TYR A 432 5.88 2.63 -7.48
C TYR A 432 7.32 2.65 -6.98
N GLY A 433 7.81 1.52 -6.46
CA GLY A 433 9.22 1.31 -6.12
C GLY A 433 10.08 0.88 -7.31
N GLU A 434 11.34 0.64 -7.04
CA GLU A 434 12.33 0.15 -8.00
C GLU A 434 12.95 -1.14 -7.49
N HIS A 435 13.44 -1.99 -8.39
CA HIS A 435 14.22 -3.15 -7.97
C HIS A 435 15.45 -2.72 -7.16
N TYR A 436 15.88 -3.55 -6.23
CA TYR A 436 17.13 -3.30 -5.50
C TYR A 436 18.31 -3.28 -6.47
N GLY A 437 18.98 -2.14 -6.58
CA GLY A 437 20.01 -1.89 -7.61
C GLY A 437 21.28 -2.70 -7.49
N PHE A 438 21.55 -3.31 -6.32
CA PHE A 438 22.81 -4.01 -6.11
C PHE A 438 22.70 -5.06 -5.00
N ILE A 439 23.00 -6.31 -5.35
CA ILE A 439 23.39 -7.31 -4.35
C ILE A 439 24.90 -7.44 -4.43
N PRO A 440 25.68 -7.09 -3.38
CA PRO A 440 27.12 -7.21 -3.40
C PRO A 440 27.56 -8.61 -3.83
N GLY A 441 28.36 -8.68 -4.89
CA GLY A 441 28.90 -9.95 -5.42
C GLY A 441 28.08 -10.64 -6.50
N CYS A 442 27.01 -10.01 -7.01
CA CYS A 442 26.24 -10.55 -8.13
C CYS A 442 25.97 -9.49 -9.20
N ASP A 443 26.63 -9.58 -10.36
CA ASP A 443 26.30 -8.80 -11.55
C ASP A 443 24.97 -9.22 -12.21
N CYS A 444 24.37 -10.30 -11.73
CA CYS A 444 23.15 -10.91 -12.32
C CYS A 444 21.90 -10.01 -12.20
N MET A 445 21.86 -9.07 -11.26
CA MET A 445 20.74 -8.17 -11.06
C MET A 445 20.51 -7.21 -12.23
N HIS A 446 21.58 -6.71 -12.85
CA HIS A 446 21.46 -5.74 -13.94
C HIS A 446 20.76 -6.32 -15.18
N GLU A 447 20.99 -7.57 -15.52
CA GLU A 447 20.36 -8.21 -16.66
C GLU A 447 18.87 -8.50 -16.39
N GLN A 448 18.52 -8.81 -15.16
CA GLN A 448 17.13 -9.01 -14.76
C GLN A 448 16.33 -7.70 -14.85
N TYR A 449 16.87 -6.59 -14.38
CA TYR A 449 16.21 -5.27 -14.47
C TYR A 449 15.98 -4.86 -15.92
N LYS A 450 16.90 -5.16 -16.81
CA LYS A 450 16.74 -4.91 -18.24
C LYS A 450 15.65 -5.76 -18.87
N SER A 451 15.51 -7.01 -18.41
CA SER A 451 14.56 -7.97 -18.99
C SER A 451 13.14 -7.87 -18.38
N SER A 452 13.02 -7.33 -17.17
CA SER A 452 11.75 -7.24 -16.44
C SER A 452 11.65 -5.92 -15.67
N PRO A 453 11.59 -4.77 -16.36
CA PRO A 453 11.45 -3.48 -15.70
C PRO A 453 10.09 -3.39 -14.99
N LEU A 454 10.07 -2.82 -13.78
CA LEU A 454 8.81 -2.49 -13.11
C LEU A 454 8.19 -1.23 -13.72
N HIS A 455 6.92 -1.31 -13.97
CA HIS A 455 6.13 -0.19 -14.48
C HIS A 455 5.55 0.63 -13.34
N LYS A 456 5.58 1.95 -13.46
CA LYS A 456 5.14 2.86 -12.38
C LYS A 456 3.63 3.10 -12.34
N SER A 457 2.88 2.71 -13.37
CA SER A 457 1.44 2.87 -13.44
C SER A 457 0.75 1.51 -13.38
N HIS A 458 0.01 1.25 -12.31
CA HIS A 458 -0.84 0.07 -12.21
C HIS A 458 -2.00 0.14 -13.21
N LYS A 459 -2.58 1.33 -13.36
CA LYS A 459 -3.74 1.59 -14.23
C LYS A 459 -3.46 1.29 -15.70
N ASP A 460 -2.26 1.61 -16.19
CA ASP A 460 -1.89 1.38 -17.59
C ASP A 460 -1.86 -0.11 -17.95
N TYR A 461 -1.74 -0.97 -16.95
CA TYR A 461 -1.79 -2.43 -17.07
C TYR A 461 -3.14 -3.03 -16.65
N GLY A 462 -4.14 -2.18 -16.36
CA GLY A 462 -5.46 -2.61 -15.91
C GLY A 462 -5.51 -3.11 -14.47
N PHE A 463 -4.50 -2.80 -13.66
CA PHE A 463 -4.45 -3.10 -12.23
C PHE A 463 -5.05 -1.97 -11.39
N ILE A 464 -5.26 -2.25 -10.11
CA ILE A 464 -5.84 -1.30 -9.16
C ILE A 464 -4.74 -0.41 -8.61
N GLU A 465 -4.97 0.89 -8.67
CA GLU A 465 -4.08 1.88 -8.05
C GLU A 465 -4.18 1.84 -6.52
N PRO A 466 -3.07 2.00 -5.78
CA PRO A 466 -3.12 2.12 -4.34
C PRO A 466 -3.84 3.41 -3.92
N LEU A 467 -4.47 3.39 -2.75
CA LEU A 467 -5.00 4.58 -2.10
C LEU A 467 -3.89 5.61 -1.86
N LYS A 468 -2.70 5.13 -1.50
CA LYS A 468 -1.50 5.93 -1.27
C LYS A 468 -0.26 5.07 -1.51
N ASP A 469 0.69 5.61 -2.25
CA ASP A 469 2.05 5.10 -2.38
C ASP A 469 3.04 5.94 -1.56
N PHE A 470 4.15 5.34 -1.13
CA PHE A 470 5.23 6.01 -0.42
C PHE A 470 6.57 5.73 -1.13
N THR A 471 7.15 6.80 -1.66
CA THR A 471 8.48 6.79 -2.25
C THR A 471 9.19 8.07 -1.81
N PRO A 472 10.21 7.96 -0.93
CA PRO A 472 10.85 6.73 -0.42
C PRO A 472 9.93 5.86 0.44
N ALA A 473 10.29 4.58 0.62
CA ALA A 473 9.57 3.65 1.47
C ALA A 473 9.61 4.10 2.94
N ILE A 474 8.52 3.87 3.67
CA ILE A 474 8.44 4.15 5.11
C ILE A 474 8.62 2.90 5.99
N GLY A 475 8.81 1.74 5.36
CA GLY A 475 8.75 0.46 6.05
C GLY A 475 7.37 0.22 6.65
N ILE A 476 6.33 0.39 5.82
CA ILE A 476 4.93 0.32 6.21
C ILE A 476 4.61 -0.99 6.96
N SER A 477 3.81 -0.94 8.02
CA SER A 477 3.45 -2.13 8.78
C SER A 477 1.94 -2.22 8.99
N GLU A 478 1.46 -2.02 10.20
CA GLU A 478 0.06 -2.21 10.57
C GLU A 478 -0.86 -1.10 10.06
N ILE A 479 -2.13 -1.45 9.84
CA ILE A 479 -3.21 -0.51 9.55
C ILE A 479 -4.42 -0.79 10.43
N ILE A 480 -4.96 0.26 11.05
CA ILE A 480 -6.17 0.18 11.87
C ILE A 480 -7.13 1.32 11.56
N LYS A 481 -8.41 1.11 11.86
CA LYS A 481 -9.44 2.14 11.94
C LYS A 481 -9.77 2.39 13.42
N THR A 482 -9.98 3.64 13.80
CA THR A 482 -10.51 3.98 15.12
C THR A 482 -11.88 4.62 14.99
N GLU A 483 -12.75 4.35 15.95
CA GLU A 483 -14.11 4.90 15.97
C GLU A 483 -14.23 6.13 16.86
N GLN A 484 -13.47 6.18 17.96
CA GLN A 484 -13.62 7.20 19.01
C GLN A 484 -12.35 7.98 19.29
N PHE A 485 -11.16 7.41 19.02
CA PHE A 485 -9.87 7.99 19.40
C PHE A 485 -9.71 9.44 18.90
N ILE A 486 -9.92 9.68 17.62
CA ILE A 486 -10.14 11.01 17.05
C ILE A 486 -11.34 10.86 16.14
N ASN A 487 -12.46 11.50 16.47
CA ASN A 487 -13.67 11.40 15.69
C ASN A 487 -13.89 12.71 14.92
N ILE A 488 -13.99 12.60 13.60
CA ILE A 488 -14.36 13.69 12.70
C ILE A 488 -15.66 13.24 12.03
N PRO A 489 -16.77 13.99 12.20
CA PRO A 489 -18.05 13.61 11.60
C PRO A 489 -17.91 13.33 10.10
N ASP A 490 -18.59 12.29 9.63
CA ASP A 490 -18.65 11.88 8.22
C ASP A 490 -17.30 11.51 7.58
N LYS A 491 -16.26 11.29 8.40
CA LYS A 491 -14.93 10.87 7.93
C LYS A 491 -14.54 9.51 8.48
N LYS A 492 -13.73 8.79 7.69
CA LYS A 492 -13.03 7.60 8.16
C LYS A 492 -11.61 7.99 8.56
N ILE A 493 -11.17 7.52 9.70
CA ILE A 493 -9.82 7.79 10.17
C ILE A 493 -9.06 6.48 10.25
N LEU A 494 -8.03 6.37 9.41
CA LEU A 494 -7.10 5.26 9.42
C LEU A 494 -5.79 5.68 10.04
N TYR A 495 -5.17 4.76 10.75
CA TYR A 495 -3.80 4.90 11.27
C TYR A 495 -2.95 3.81 10.65
N VAL A 496 -1.81 4.21 10.13
CA VAL A 496 -0.83 3.32 9.49
C VAL A 496 0.48 3.47 10.21
N ALA A 497 1.07 2.37 10.61
CA ALA A 497 2.33 2.35 11.32
C ALA A 497 3.51 2.19 10.35
N ALA A 498 4.64 2.81 10.68
CA ALA A 498 5.89 2.71 9.95
C ALA A 498 7.00 2.15 10.84
N MET A 499 7.81 1.25 10.27
CA MET A 499 8.96 0.65 10.94
C MET A 499 10.27 1.29 10.52
N GLY A 500 10.24 1.99 9.37
CA GLY A 500 11.41 2.22 8.60
C GLY A 500 12.18 3.44 9.05
N HIS A 501 13.38 3.36 9.34
CA HIS A 501 14.49 4.15 8.92
C HIS A 501 15.59 3.16 8.60
N ASP A 502 15.95 3.06 7.34
CA ASP A 502 17.13 2.32 6.92
C ASP A 502 18.28 3.31 6.82
N SER A 503 19.20 3.25 7.78
CA SER A 503 20.35 4.14 7.84
C SER A 503 21.34 3.95 6.69
N GLN A 504 21.23 2.90 5.89
CA GLN A 504 22.08 2.69 4.73
C GLN A 504 21.58 3.45 3.49
N ILE A 505 20.26 3.60 3.39
CA ILE A 505 19.61 4.30 2.27
C ILE A 505 18.86 5.54 2.72
N GLU A 506 18.89 5.85 4.02
CA GLU A 506 18.21 7.01 4.63
C GLU A 506 16.71 7.12 4.31
N GLU A 507 16.03 5.97 4.23
CA GLU A 507 14.60 5.89 3.97
C GLU A 507 13.81 5.48 5.22
N GLY A 508 12.55 5.94 5.27
CA GLY A 508 11.60 5.61 6.32
C GLY A 508 11.53 6.65 7.43
N ASP A 509 10.54 6.54 8.31
CA ASP A 509 10.25 7.60 9.27
C ASP A 509 9.90 7.17 10.68
N GLN A 510 9.69 5.89 10.99
CA GLN A 510 9.34 5.40 12.34
C GLN A 510 8.17 6.17 12.99
N SER A 511 7.09 6.34 12.27
CA SER A 511 5.95 7.18 12.64
C SER A 511 4.64 6.43 12.60
N ILE A 512 3.59 7.09 13.07
CA ILE A 512 2.20 6.76 12.78
C ILE A 512 1.67 7.80 11.79
N HIS A 513 1.12 7.34 10.67
CA HIS A 513 0.45 8.15 9.67
C HIS A 513 -1.06 8.08 9.89
N GLN A 514 -1.70 9.22 10.11
CA GLN A 514 -3.14 9.34 10.19
C GLN A 514 -3.68 9.83 8.85
N PHE A 515 -4.61 9.09 8.30
CA PHE A 515 -5.35 9.50 7.10
C PHE A 515 -6.79 9.80 7.46
N VAL A 516 -7.24 10.99 7.10
CA VAL A 516 -8.65 11.39 7.16
C VAL A 516 -9.23 11.22 5.76
N LEU A 517 -10.17 10.31 5.61
CA LEU A 517 -10.77 9.96 4.33
C LEU A 517 -12.19 10.49 4.21
N ASN A 518 -12.53 10.97 3.02
CA ASN A 518 -13.89 11.26 2.60
C ASN A 518 -14.70 9.96 2.42
N ALA A 519 -16.02 10.08 2.23
CA ALA A 519 -16.90 8.93 2.00
C ALA A 519 -16.54 8.13 0.74
N ASP A 520 -15.98 8.78 -0.28
CA ASP A 520 -15.48 8.18 -1.53
C ASP A 520 -14.06 7.62 -1.42
N LEU A 521 -13.51 7.57 -0.20
CA LEU A 521 -12.15 7.12 0.13
C LEU A 521 -11.03 8.04 -0.38
N THR A 522 -11.32 9.22 -0.89
CA THR A 522 -10.26 10.21 -1.18
C THR A 522 -9.62 10.71 0.12
N ILE A 523 -8.30 10.90 0.09
CA ILE A 523 -7.56 11.41 1.25
C ILE A 523 -7.78 12.92 1.34
N GLU A 524 -8.43 13.37 2.42
CA GLU A 524 -8.61 14.79 2.73
C GLU A 524 -7.39 15.35 3.47
N LYS A 525 -6.93 14.62 4.52
CA LYS A 525 -5.77 15.03 5.32
C LYS A 525 -4.83 13.85 5.58
N HIS A 526 -3.55 14.14 5.64
CA HIS A 526 -2.51 13.22 6.04
C HIS A 526 -1.64 13.87 7.10
N ASN A 527 -1.73 13.36 8.32
CA ASN A 527 -0.92 13.81 9.46
C ASN A 527 0.09 12.74 9.84
N VAL A 528 1.27 13.16 10.30
CA VAL A 528 2.34 12.25 10.71
C VAL A 528 2.66 12.51 12.19
N LEU A 529 2.65 11.46 12.99
CA LEU A 529 3.02 11.46 14.39
C LEU A 529 4.37 10.73 14.57
N PRO A 530 5.47 11.44 14.83
CA PRO A 530 6.77 10.81 15.03
C PRO A 530 6.76 9.95 16.29
N ILE A 531 7.18 8.70 16.19
CA ILE A 531 7.34 7.77 17.33
C ILE A 531 8.81 7.59 17.66
N GLY A 532 9.68 7.52 16.66
CA GLY A 532 11.12 7.33 16.82
C GLY A 532 11.50 5.89 17.12
N GLU A 533 10.60 4.95 16.86
CA GLU A 533 10.82 3.51 16.99
C GLU A 533 10.09 2.73 15.90
N ARG A 534 10.59 1.54 15.61
CA ARG A 534 9.99 0.61 14.62
C ARG A 534 8.70 0.02 15.15
N ILE A 535 7.57 0.43 14.60
CA ILE A 535 6.25 -0.04 15.04
C ILE A 535 5.89 -1.29 14.24
N ARG A 536 5.90 -2.46 14.89
CA ARG A 536 5.58 -3.75 14.25
C ARG A 536 4.10 -4.07 14.25
N SER A 537 3.44 -3.83 15.36
CA SER A 537 2.02 -4.11 15.53
C SER A 537 1.34 -2.95 16.21
N MET A 538 0.12 -2.67 15.82
CA MET A 538 -0.69 -1.58 16.34
C MET A 538 -2.15 -2.03 16.40
N ILE A 539 -2.79 -1.85 17.54
CA ILE A 539 -4.21 -2.16 17.72
C ILE A 539 -4.93 -1.02 18.42
N TYR A 540 -6.21 -0.87 18.13
CA TYR A 540 -7.09 0.05 18.86
C TYR A 540 -7.93 -0.71 19.89
N VAL A 541 -7.84 -0.32 21.14
CA VAL A 541 -8.64 -0.87 22.24
C VAL A 541 -9.74 0.12 22.57
N LYS A 542 -10.93 -0.16 22.08
CA LYS A 542 -12.11 0.73 22.16
C LYS A 542 -12.48 1.05 23.61
N GLU A 543 -12.46 0.06 24.49
CA GLU A 543 -12.82 0.20 25.91
C GLU A 543 -11.90 1.14 26.68
N LEU A 544 -10.68 1.30 26.22
CA LEU A 544 -9.71 2.26 26.78
C LEU A 544 -9.67 3.58 26.02
N ASP A 545 -10.20 3.62 24.79
CA ASP A 545 -9.96 4.68 23.82
C ASP A 545 -8.46 4.96 23.64
N LYS A 546 -7.69 3.89 23.43
CA LYS A 546 -6.24 3.91 23.28
C LYS A 546 -5.76 3.07 22.10
N ILE A 547 -4.66 3.51 21.50
CA ILE A 547 -3.90 2.73 20.54
C ILE A 547 -2.71 2.12 21.27
N LEU A 548 -2.55 0.81 21.14
CA LEU A 548 -1.42 0.07 21.71
C LEU A 548 -0.45 -0.30 20.60
N LEU A 549 0.84 -0.19 20.88
CA LEU A 549 1.93 -0.37 19.93
C LEU A 549 2.90 -1.44 20.43
N VAL A 550 3.39 -2.29 19.55
CA VAL A 550 4.65 -3.01 19.75
C VAL A 550 5.74 -2.33 18.96
N MET A 551 6.79 -1.94 19.67
CA MET A 551 7.96 -1.29 19.12
C MET A 551 9.17 -2.23 19.23
N GLU A 552 9.76 -2.57 18.08
CA GLU A 552 10.75 -3.67 18.00
C GLU A 552 12.13 -3.31 18.53
N THR A 553 12.53 -2.06 18.38
CA THR A 553 13.93 -1.65 18.62
C THR A 553 14.36 -1.92 20.05
N LEU A 554 13.52 -1.53 21.00
CA LEU A 554 13.77 -1.68 22.45
C LEU A 554 12.88 -2.75 23.10
N SER A 555 12.13 -3.51 22.31
CA SER A 555 11.14 -4.47 22.82
C SER A 555 10.13 -3.77 23.76
N SER A 556 9.55 -2.69 23.28
CA SER A 556 8.69 -1.81 24.06
C SER A 556 7.22 -1.97 23.70
N ILE A 557 6.36 -1.68 24.67
CA ILE A 557 4.93 -1.45 24.46
C ILE A 557 4.67 0.05 24.58
N GLY A 558 4.05 0.63 23.55
CA GLY A 558 3.57 2.01 23.56
C GLY A 558 2.07 2.05 23.84
N ILE A 559 1.65 3.02 24.65
CA ILE A 559 0.24 3.36 24.84
C ILE A 559 0.05 4.79 24.35
N LEU A 560 -0.75 4.97 23.31
CA LEU A 560 -1.09 6.27 22.74
C LEU A 560 -2.53 6.62 23.12
N GLY A 561 -2.71 7.77 23.74
CA GLY A 561 -4.01 8.29 24.18
C GLY A 561 -4.15 9.78 23.93
N LYS A 562 -5.38 10.31 24.03
CA LYS A 562 -5.56 11.76 24.10
C LYS A 562 -4.86 12.30 25.35
N ALA A 563 -4.18 13.43 25.21
CA ALA A 563 -3.66 14.15 26.36
C ALA A 563 -4.84 14.76 27.15
N ASN A 564 -4.78 14.64 28.47
CA ASN A 564 -5.77 15.24 29.38
C ASN A 564 -5.65 16.76 29.39
#